data_69868b49898d8f4d56d1afd966df7eba
#
_entry.id   69868b49898d8f4d56d1afd966df7eba
#
_cell.length_a   1.000
_cell.length_b   1.000
_cell.length_c   1.000
_cell.angle_alpha   90.00
_cell.angle_beta   90.00
_cell.angle_gamma   90.00
#
_symmetry.space_group_name_H-M   'P 1'
#
loop_
_entity.id
_entity.type
_entity.pdbx_description
1 polymer ?
#
loop_
_entity_poly.entity_id
_entity_poly.type
_entity_poly.pdbx_seq_one_letter_code
_entity_poly.pdbx_strand_id
1 'polypeptide(L)'
;MDYTRKASIQRKTLWQQIADVLREDIIRGKIKPGERIVEEDIAEKFHVSRGPVREALRHIGEEGFVVYESHKGSTVKTISYEEMQEKYLVRSTLEVLAIRIIAGKLPEEIEREMDECLDQ
;
A
#
# COMPACT_ATOMS: atom_id res chain seq x y z
N MET A 1 -1.56 39.53 0.99
CA MET A 1 -1.16 38.15 1.32
C MET A 1 -2.25 37.58 2.21
N ASP A 2 -3.08 36.74 1.63
CA ASP A 2 -4.28 36.24 2.31
C ASP A 2 -3.93 34.92 3.02
N TYR A 3 -3.64 35.00 4.31
CA TYR A 3 -3.40 33.82 5.15
C TYR A 3 -4.69 33.10 5.58
N THR A 4 -5.83 33.44 4.95
CA THR A 4 -7.13 32.84 5.26
C THR A 4 -7.41 31.54 4.51
N ARG A 5 -6.44 30.97 3.80
CA ARG A 5 -6.53 29.57 3.41
C ARG A 5 -6.38 28.73 4.69
N LYS A 6 -7.46 28.57 5.43
CA LYS A 6 -7.58 27.50 6.42
C LYS A 6 -7.24 26.21 5.70
N ALA A 7 -5.99 25.79 5.81
CA ALA A 7 -5.65 24.40 5.52
C ALA A 7 -6.52 23.60 6.49
N SER A 8 -7.63 23.08 6.01
CA SER A 8 -8.45 22.16 6.79
C SER A 8 -7.61 20.91 6.96
N ILE A 9 -6.91 20.83 8.08
CA ILE A 9 -6.26 19.60 8.51
C ILE A 9 -7.43 18.65 8.76
N GLN A 10 -7.74 17.84 7.75
CA GLN A 10 -8.70 16.79 7.90
C GLN A 10 -8.12 15.78 8.88
N ARG A 11 -8.69 15.76 10.07
CA ARG A 11 -8.38 14.72 11.04
C ARG A 11 -8.79 13.38 10.42
N LYS A 12 -7.87 12.43 10.38
CA LYS A 12 -8.18 11.07 9.95
C LYS A 12 -9.30 10.50 10.80
N THR A 13 -10.27 9.89 10.17
CA THR A 13 -11.32 9.14 10.85
C THR A 13 -10.74 7.92 11.57
N LEU A 14 -11.49 7.36 12.50
CA LEU A 14 -11.05 6.19 13.25
C LEU A 14 -10.72 5.01 12.34
N TRP A 15 -11.58 4.74 11.34
CA TRP A 15 -11.32 3.65 10.40
C TRP A 15 -10.08 3.89 9.54
N GLN A 16 -9.78 5.14 9.18
CA GLN A 16 -8.55 5.49 8.44
C GLN A 16 -7.30 5.20 9.26
N GLN A 17 -7.32 5.53 10.54
CA GLN A 17 -6.21 5.23 11.45
C GLN A 17 -6.01 3.72 11.60
N ILE A 18 -7.08 2.95 11.74
CA ILE A 18 -7.03 1.49 11.81
C ILE A 18 -6.48 0.91 10.50
N ALA A 19 -6.97 1.40 9.36
CA ALA A 19 -6.50 0.97 8.04
C ALA A 19 -4.99 1.22 7.86
N ASP A 20 -4.51 2.39 8.28
CA ASP A 20 -3.08 2.74 8.21
C ASP A 20 -2.22 1.77 9.03
N VAL A 21 -2.65 1.45 10.25
CA VAL A 21 -1.93 0.50 11.12
C VAL A 21 -1.94 -0.91 10.53
N LEU A 22 -3.08 -1.40 10.09
CA LEU A 22 -3.18 -2.73 9.50
C LEU A 22 -2.36 -2.85 8.21
N ARG A 23 -2.41 -1.84 7.36
CA ARG A 23 -1.61 -1.78 6.12
C ARG A 23 -0.12 -1.85 6.42
N GLU A 24 0.34 -1.05 7.37
CA GLU A 24 1.73 -1.04 7.81
C GLU A 24 2.16 -2.39 8.40
N ASP A 25 1.33 -3.00 9.22
CA ASP A 25 1.61 -4.31 9.82
C ASP A 25 1.68 -5.43 8.75
N ILE A 26 0.87 -5.34 7.70
CA ILE A 26 0.93 -6.25 6.55
C ILE A 26 2.22 -6.02 5.74
N ILE A 27 2.53 -4.77 5.42
CA ILE A 27 3.73 -4.41 4.65
C ILE A 27 5.00 -4.85 5.38
N ARG A 28 5.06 -4.67 6.68
CA ARG A 28 6.21 -5.08 7.51
C ARG A 28 6.27 -6.56 7.83
N GLY A 29 5.26 -7.32 7.43
CA GLY A 29 5.20 -8.75 7.70
C GLY A 29 4.86 -9.14 9.13
N LYS A 30 4.36 -8.22 9.94
CA LYS A 30 3.83 -8.53 11.28
C LYS A 30 2.54 -9.34 11.18
N ILE A 31 1.71 -9.03 10.20
CA ILE A 31 0.58 -9.87 9.77
C ILE A 31 1.02 -10.53 8.47
N LYS A 32 1.09 -11.85 8.50
CA LYS A 32 1.69 -12.63 7.41
C LYS A 32 0.74 -12.86 6.24
N PRO A 33 1.24 -13.02 5.01
CA PRO A 33 0.41 -13.46 3.89
C PRO A 33 -0.35 -14.75 4.22
N GLY A 34 -1.64 -14.78 3.90
CA GLY A 34 -2.55 -15.90 4.21
C GLY A 34 -3.08 -15.92 5.65
N GLU A 35 -2.59 -15.05 6.52
CA GLU A 35 -3.09 -14.94 7.88
C GLU A 35 -4.52 -14.37 7.90
N ARG A 36 -5.38 -14.97 8.72
CA ARG A 36 -6.75 -14.51 8.89
C ARG A 36 -6.79 -13.31 9.82
N ILE A 37 -7.51 -12.28 9.43
CA ILE A 37 -7.77 -11.11 10.27
C ILE A 37 -9.19 -11.21 10.82
N VAL A 38 -9.30 -11.29 12.14
CA VAL A 38 -10.58 -11.37 12.84
C VAL A 38 -10.97 -9.97 13.31
N GLU A 39 -12.12 -9.47 12.86
CA GLU A 39 -12.62 -8.12 13.21
C GLU A 39 -12.70 -7.92 14.72
N GLU A 40 -13.14 -8.93 15.45
CA GLU A 40 -13.30 -8.90 16.90
C GLU A 40 -11.99 -8.71 17.64
N ASP A 41 -10.94 -9.41 17.21
CA ASP A 41 -9.60 -9.30 17.79
C ASP A 41 -9.00 -7.91 17.57
N ILE A 42 -9.22 -7.34 16.38
CA ILE A 42 -8.77 -6.00 16.05
C ILE A 42 -9.54 -4.94 16.86
N ALA A 43 -10.86 -5.11 16.96
CA ALA A 43 -11.71 -4.22 17.75
C ALA A 43 -11.31 -4.20 19.23
N GLU A 44 -11.02 -5.37 19.79
CA GLU A 44 -10.53 -5.53 21.16
C GLU A 44 -9.14 -4.89 21.34
N LYS A 45 -8.21 -5.17 20.43
CA LYS A 45 -6.85 -4.63 20.47
C LYS A 45 -6.82 -3.10 20.47
N PHE A 46 -7.69 -2.47 19.69
CA PHE A 46 -7.74 -1.01 19.56
C PHE A 46 -8.77 -0.34 20.46
N HIS A 47 -9.51 -1.10 21.27
CA HIS A 47 -10.59 -0.61 22.12
C HIS A 47 -11.64 0.19 21.35
N VAL A 48 -12.07 -0.35 20.23
CA VAL A 48 -13.08 0.24 19.33
C VAL A 48 -14.20 -0.75 19.05
N SER A 49 -15.31 -0.25 18.50
CA SER A 49 -16.38 -1.13 18.01
C SER A 49 -15.97 -1.80 16.69
N ARG A 50 -16.71 -2.83 16.27
CA ARG A 50 -16.43 -3.58 15.03
C ARG A 50 -16.68 -2.77 13.75
N GLY A 51 -17.59 -1.78 13.79
CA GLY A 51 -17.92 -0.98 12.62
C GLY A 51 -16.74 -0.31 11.96
N PRO A 52 -15.93 0.49 12.67
CA PRO A 52 -14.71 1.08 12.12
C PRO A 52 -13.69 0.06 11.62
N VAL A 53 -13.56 -1.09 12.28
CA VAL A 53 -12.66 -2.16 11.85
C VAL A 53 -13.13 -2.76 10.53
N ARG A 54 -14.41 -3.03 10.39
CA ARG A 54 -15.00 -3.54 9.14
C ARG A 54 -14.80 -2.57 8.00
N GLU A 55 -15.01 -1.30 8.24
CA GLU A 55 -14.79 -0.24 7.24
C GLU A 55 -13.31 -0.15 6.83
N ALA A 56 -12.38 -0.24 7.79
CA ALA A 56 -10.96 -0.29 7.52
C ALA A 56 -10.56 -1.50 6.67
N LEU A 57 -11.06 -2.68 7.01
CA LEU A 57 -10.80 -3.91 6.26
C LEU A 57 -11.39 -3.85 4.84
N ARG A 58 -12.55 -3.25 4.67
CA ARG A 58 -13.13 -3.02 3.35
C ARG A 58 -12.21 -2.17 2.47
N HIS A 59 -11.70 -1.07 2.99
CA HIS A 59 -10.81 -0.17 2.26
C HIS A 59 -9.46 -0.82 1.91
N ILE A 60 -8.82 -1.48 2.85
CA ILE A 60 -7.55 -2.18 2.54
C ILE A 60 -7.76 -3.40 1.63
N GLY A 61 -8.96 -3.96 1.62
CA GLY A 61 -9.38 -4.98 0.65
C GLY A 61 -9.49 -4.42 -0.77
N GLU A 62 -10.06 -3.23 -0.95
CA GLU A 62 -10.12 -2.52 -2.22
C GLU A 62 -8.71 -2.17 -2.74
N GLU A 63 -7.78 -1.87 -1.84
CA GLU A 63 -6.37 -1.64 -2.16
C GLU A 63 -5.60 -2.93 -2.49
N GLY A 64 -6.18 -4.11 -2.26
CA GLY A 64 -5.60 -5.41 -2.57
C GLY A 64 -4.74 -6.04 -1.46
N PHE A 65 -4.77 -5.53 -0.24
CA PHE A 65 -4.03 -6.10 0.89
C PHE A 65 -4.70 -7.32 1.52
N VAL A 66 -6.02 -7.34 1.54
CA VAL A 66 -6.80 -8.44 2.09
C VAL A 66 -7.86 -8.90 1.11
N VAL A 67 -8.27 -10.15 1.25
CA VAL A 67 -9.36 -10.77 0.50
C VAL A 67 -10.45 -11.17 1.49
N TYR A 68 -11.68 -10.77 1.21
CA TYR A 68 -12.84 -11.23 1.97
C TYR A 68 -13.46 -12.44 1.29
N GLU A 69 -13.58 -13.51 2.04
CA GLU A 69 -14.31 -14.72 1.61
C GLU A 69 -15.52 -14.93 2.50
N SER A 70 -16.67 -15.21 1.87
CA SER A 70 -17.89 -15.56 2.60
C SER A 70 -17.61 -16.76 3.51
N HIS A 71 -18.02 -16.67 4.77
CA HIS A 71 -17.82 -17.65 5.85
C HIS A 71 -16.39 -17.81 6.39
N LYS A 72 -15.37 -17.21 5.74
CA LYS A 72 -13.97 -17.28 6.20
C LYS A 72 -13.45 -15.94 6.74
N GLY A 73 -14.16 -14.83 6.44
CA GLY A 73 -13.75 -13.49 6.82
C GLY A 73 -12.62 -12.94 5.94
N SER A 74 -11.82 -12.04 6.48
CA SER A 74 -10.72 -11.39 5.79
C SER A 74 -9.41 -12.15 6.01
N THR A 75 -8.67 -12.38 4.93
CA THR A 75 -7.33 -12.95 4.96
C THR A 75 -6.36 -12.05 4.23
N VAL A 76 -5.12 -11.97 4.70
CA VAL A 76 -4.06 -11.24 4.01
C VAL A 76 -3.79 -11.91 2.66
N LYS A 77 -3.79 -11.09 1.61
CA LYS A 77 -3.60 -11.59 0.24
C LYS A 77 -2.24 -12.28 0.10
N THR A 78 -2.27 -13.48 -0.43
CA THR A 78 -1.07 -14.17 -0.91
C THR A 78 -0.86 -13.87 -2.38
N ILE A 79 0.39 -13.65 -2.77
CA ILE A 79 0.76 -13.47 -4.18
C ILE A 79 1.53 -14.73 -4.59
N SER A 80 1.06 -15.39 -5.66
CA SER A 80 1.77 -16.52 -6.22
C SER A 80 3.07 -16.06 -6.87
N TYR A 81 4.02 -16.98 -7.07
CA TYR A 81 5.28 -16.69 -7.75
C TYR A 81 5.03 -16.19 -9.18
N GLU A 82 4.07 -16.80 -9.87
CA GLU A 82 3.66 -16.42 -11.22
C GLU A 82 3.11 -14.99 -11.27
N GLU A 83 2.19 -14.65 -10.37
CA GLU A 83 1.65 -13.28 -10.26
C GLU A 83 2.74 -12.26 -9.93
N MET A 84 3.70 -12.63 -9.09
CA MET A 84 4.83 -11.77 -8.76
C MET A 84 5.71 -11.52 -9.99
N GLN A 85 5.98 -12.56 -10.79
CA GLN A 85 6.75 -12.43 -12.03
C GLN A 85 6.04 -11.54 -13.05
N GLU A 86 4.73 -11.71 -13.22
CA GLU A 86 3.93 -10.88 -14.13
C GLU A 86 3.97 -9.41 -13.73
N LYS A 87 3.77 -9.13 -12.46
CA LYS A 87 3.83 -7.76 -11.93
C LYS A 87 5.22 -7.14 -12.08
N TYR A 88 6.27 -7.91 -11.83
CA TYR A 88 7.64 -7.46 -12.03
C TYR A 88 7.94 -7.15 -13.49
N LEU A 89 7.48 -7.99 -14.41
CA LEU A 89 7.64 -7.76 -15.85
C LEU A 89 6.96 -6.48 -16.31
N VAL A 90 5.71 -6.26 -15.89
CA VAL A 90 4.96 -5.03 -16.21
C VAL A 90 5.69 -3.80 -15.66
N ARG A 91 6.08 -3.84 -14.40
CA ARG A 91 6.81 -2.75 -13.74
C ARG A 91 8.12 -2.44 -14.45
N SER A 92 8.93 -3.45 -14.73
CA SER A 92 10.23 -3.31 -15.41
C SER A 92 10.06 -2.71 -16.81
N THR A 93 9.05 -3.15 -17.54
CA THR A 93 8.75 -2.65 -18.89
C THR A 93 8.38 -1.17 -18.85
N LEU A 94 7.54 -0.76 -17.90
CA LEU A 94 7.15 0.64 -17.73
C LEU A 94 8.33 1.51 -17.29
N GLU A 95 9.16 1.04 -16.40
CA GLU A 95 10.36 1.76 -15.93
C GLU A 95 11.36 1.97 -17.10
N VAL A 96 11.62 0.93 -17.90
CA VAL A 96 12.49 1.04 -19.07
C VAL A 96 11.90 2.00 -20.11
N LEU A 97 10.60 1.92 -20.37
CA LEU A 97 9.94 2.83 -21.30
C LEU A 97 10.03 4.29 -20.81
N ALA A 98 9.80 4.53 -19.53
CA ALA A 98 9.92 5.86 -18.94
C ALA A 98 11.34 6.42 -19.10
N ILE A 99 12.35 5.62 -18.81
CA ILE A 99 13.77 5.99 -18.98
C ILE A 99 14.07 6.32 -20.44
N ARG A 100 13.61 5.53 -21.41
CA ARG A 100 13.80 5.80 -22.82
C ARG A 100 13.16 7.10 -23.28
N ILE A 101 11.97 7.43 -22.77
CA ILE A 101 11.26 8.66 -23.12
C ILE A 101 12.01 9.89 -22.60
N ILE A 102 12.58 9.82 -21.40
CA ILE A 102 13.26 10.95 -20.77
C ILE A 102 14.76 11.02 -21.04
N ALA A 103 15.40 9.93 -21.48
CA ALA A 103 16.87 9.84 -21.68
C ALA A 103 17.41 10.93 -22.61
N GLY A 104 16.67 11.32 -23.65
CA GLY A 104 17.07 12.43 -24.54
C GLY A 104 16.79 13.83 -23.98
N LYS A 105 16.26 13.95 -22.78
CA LYS A 105 15.84 15.21 -22.16
C LYS A 105 16.52 15.46 -20.80
N LEU A 106 17.26 14.47 -20.30
CA LEU A 106 17.96 14.59 -19.03
C LEU A 106 19.22 15.42 -19.19
N PRO A 107 19.50 16.35 -18.25
CA PRO A 107 20.81 16.97 -18.15
C PRO A 107 21.91 15.92 -17.97
N GLU A 108 23.07 16.12 -18.59
CA GLU A 108 24.22 15.19 -18.52
C GLU A 108 24.62 14.83 -17.09
N GLU A 109 24.43 15.76 -16.16
CA GLU A 109 24.69 15.55 -14.74
C GLU A 109 23.81 14.46 -14.11
N ILE A 110 22.53 14.43 -14.48
CA ILE A 110 21.57 13.40 -14.02
C ILE A 110 21.84 12.06 -14.69
N GLU A 111 22.19 12.05 -15.97
CA GLU A 111 22.60 10.82 -16.66
C GLU A 111 23.81 10.17 -15.96
N ARG A 112 24.80 10.96 -15.60
CA ARG A 112 25.97 10.48 -14.89
C ARG A 112 25.64 9.92 -13.50
N GLU A 113 24.78 10.60 -12.72
CA GLU A 113 24.33 10.11 -11.42
C GLU A 113 23.56 8.79 -11.54
N MET A 114 22.73 8.64 -12.58
CA MET A 114 22.00 7.41 -12.84
C MET A 114 22.93 6.26 -13.21
N ASP A 115 23.94 6.50 -14.04
CA ASP A 115 24.94 5.50 -14.44
C ASP A 115 25.75 5.06 -13.21
N GLU A 116 26.16 5.96 -12.36
CA GLU A 116 26.86 5.65 -11.11
C GLU A 116 26.00 4.79 -10.16
N CYS A 117 24.70 5.00 -10.12
CA CYS A 117 23.78 4.17 -9.32
C CYS A 117 23.58 2.77 -9.90
N LEU A 118 23.65 2.60 -11.23
CA LEU A 118 23.50 1.30 -11.89
C LEU A 118 24.74 0.42 -11.79
N ASP A 119 25.91 1.00 -11.58
CA ASP A 119 27.19 0.29 -11.45
C ASP A 119 27.47 -0.23 -10.01
N GLN A 120 26.55 0.01 -9.08
CA GLN A 120 26.59 -0.53 -7.71
C GLN A 120 25.68 -1.76 -7.57
#